data_52e06e1c5eebfc6824671c14ce98bda4
#
_entry.id   52e06e1c5eebfc6824671c14ce98bda4
#
_cell.length_a   1.000
_cell.length_b   1.000
_cell.length_c   1.000
_cell.angle_alpha   90.00
_cell.angle_beta   90.00
_cell.angle_gamma   90.00
#
_symmetry.space_group_name_H-M   'P 1'
#
loop_
_entity.id
_entity.type
_entity.pdbx_description
1 polymer ?
#
loop_
_entity_poly.entity_id
_entity_poly.type
_entity_poly.pdbx_seq_one_letter_code
_entity_poly.pdbx_strand_id
1 'polypeptide(L)'
;MTKNAVVKAIEPGTQPLTAGGLLMSPEIVPMNRLGWCERVPLLPAAFGLPAARQPCAGSEQPLVEMRDIDVLDAYEVLGILPARRMMVRSDVAKRLLLAERLLPSGFGLVVLDAWRSPVEQQALVGRCGERAADRGFVAPVSGDGCRPPHTTGGTVDLTLSWLDQPLALGTDYDSFEEDAATHAFEQPGADVRVRLLRRGFAYAISAAGFVPYDEKWWHWSHGDDVWAHATGRPALYDIV
;
A
#
# COMPACT_ATOMS: atom_id res chain seq x y z
N MET A 1 4.54 -11.24 23.20
CA MET A 1 3.10 -11.14 23.03
C MET A 1 2.88 -10.89 21.54
N THR A 2 2.46 -11.89 20.81
CA THR A 2 2.20 -11.82 19.37
C THR A 2 0.94 -10.95 19.17
N LYS A 3 1.10 -9.79 18.53
CA LYS A 3 -0.04 -8.99 18.05
C LYS A 3 -0.65 -9.74 16.85
N ASN A 4 -1.57 -10.63 17.10
CA ASN A 4 -2.54 -11.09 16.11
C ASN A 4 -3.82 -10.27 16.33
N ALA A 5 -3.79 -9.00 16.02
CA ALA A 5 -5.01 -8.24 15.92
C ALA A 5 -5.45 -8.28 14.44
N VAL A 6 -6.31 -9.23 14.13
CA VAL A 6 -7.27 -9.01 13.04
C VAL A 6 -7.97 -7.72 13.43
N VAL A 7 -7.77 -6.66 12.62
CA VAL A 7 -8.49 -5.40 12.81
C VAL A 7 -9.97 -5.77 12.88
N LYS A 8 -10.57 -5.60 14.05
CA LYS A 8 -12.00 -5.87 14.22
C LYS A 8 -12.75 -5.02 13.21
N ALA A 9 -13.74 -5.61 12.58
CA ALA A 9 -14.71 -4.88 11.79
C ALA A 9 -15.11 -3.59 12.52
N ILE A 10 -15.20 -2.49 11.81
CA ILE A 10 -15.51 -1.12 12.27
C ILE A 10 -16.46 -1.19 13.49
N GLU A 11 -16.01 -0.67 14.64
CA GLU A 11 -16.86 -0.66 15.84
C GLU A 11 -18.12 0.18 15.61
N PRO A 12 -19.30 -0.25 16.13
CA PRO A 12 -20.52 0.54 16.01
C PRO A 12 -20.30 1.94 16.62
N GLY A 13 -20.44 2.99 15.79
CA GLY A 13 -20.26 4.39 16.20
C GLY A 13 -19.08 5.11 15.57
N THR A 14 -18.19 4.40 14.85
CA THR A 14 -17.15 5.00 14.02
C THR A 14 -17.65 5.13 12.58
N GLN A 15 -17.45 6.29 11.95
CA GLN A 15 -17.91 6.52 10.58
C GLN A 15 -16.77 6.26 9.59
N PRO A 16 -16.94 5.33 8.63
CA PRO A 16 -16.01 5.21 7.50
C PRO A 16 -16.00 6.49 6.67
N LEU A 17 -14.98 6.69 5.84
CA LEU A 17 -14.89 7.86 4.95
C LEU A 17 -16.10 7.97 4.03
N THR A 18 -16.59 6.84 3.53
CA THR A 18 -17.79 6.72 2.70
C THR A 18 -18.76 5.73 3.32
N ALA A 19 -20.06 5.89 3.07
CA ALA A 19 -21.06 4.91 3.51
C ALA A 19 -20.74 3.53 2.89
N GLY A 20 -20.42 2.55 3.74
CA GLY A 20 -19.97 1.22 3.31
C GLY A 20 -18.49 1.13 2.93
N GLY A 21 -17.69 2.18 3.19
CA GLY A 21 -16.26 2.19 2.96
C GLY A 21 -15.48 1.30 3.94
N LEU A 22 -14.26 0.95 3.53
CA LEU A 22 -13.35 0.07 4.27
C LEU A 22 -12.56 0.83 5.34
N LEU A 23 -12.19 2.08 5.05
CA LEU A 23 -11.26 2.87 5.85
C LEU A 23 -11.97 4.01 6.60
N MET A 24 -11.41 4.38 7.75
CA MET A 24 -11.94 5.43 8.61
C MET A 24 -11.59 6.81 8.10
N SER A 25 -12.49 7.78 8.33
CA SER A 25 -12.20 9.20 8.06
C SER A 25 -10.94 9.65 8.77
N PRO A 26 -10.02 10.39 8.08
CA PRO A 26 -8.82 10.93 8.71
C PRO A 26 -9.13 11.98 9.80
N GLU A 27 -10.37 12.46 9.88
CA GLU A 27 -10.82 13.42 10.89
C GLU A 27 -10.75 12.89 12.32
N ILE A 28 -10.73 11.56 12.51
CA ILE A 28 -10.56 10.94 13.84
C ILE A 28 -9.18 11.23 14.44
N VAL A 29 -8.20 11.62 13.62
CA VAL A 29 -6.85 12.01 14.09
C VAL A 29 -6.88 13.49 14.53
N PRO A 30 -6.64 13.81 15.80
CA PRO A 30 -6.59 15.21 16.25
C PRO A 30 -5.45 15.97 15.56
N MET A 31 -5.70 17.22 15.11
CA MET A 31 -4.71 18.05 14.42
C MET A 31 -3.41 18.23 15.21
N ASN A 32 -3.47 18.34 16.54
CA ASN A 32 -2.28 18.46 17.38
C ASN A 32 -1.39 17.20 17.40
N ARG A 33 -1.88 16.08 16.85
CA ARG A 33 -1.10 14.85 16.66
C ARG A 33 -0.35 14.82 15.34
N LEU A 34 -0.58 15.78 14.45
CA LEU A 34 0.05 15.84 13.12
C LEU A 34 1.32 16.70 13.08
N GLY A 35 1.71 17.35 14.16
CA GLY A 35 2.90 18.22 14.20
C GLY A 35 4.22 17.52 13.83
N TRP A 36 4.31 16.19 13.90
CA TRP A 36 5.46 15.45 13.39
C TRP A 36 5.48 15.40 11.86
N CYS A 37 4.32 15.35 11.21
CA CYS A 37 4.19 15.35 9.76
C CYS A 37 4.63 16.68 9.12
N GLU A 38 4.56 17.79 9.87
CA GLU A 38 5.04 19.09 9.39
C GLU A 38 6.57 19.15 9.27
N ARG A 39 7.27 18.28 9.97
CA ARG A 39 8.75 18.21 9.99
C ARG A 39 9.33 17.19 9.03
N VAL A 40 8.49 16.40 8.35
CA VAL A 40 8.97 15.46 7.35
C VAL A 40 9.11 16.11 5.97
N PRO A 41 9.95 15.57 5.08
CA PRO A 41 10.09 16.07 3.72
C PRO A 41 8.77 16.06 2.95
N LEU A 42 8.74 16.75 1.82
CA LEU A 42 7.71 16.60 0.80
C LEU A 42 7.64 15.13 0.34
N LEU A 43 6.52 14.74 -0.26
CA LEU A 43 6.38 13.41 -0.84
C LEU A 43 7.53 13.11 -1.81
N PRO A 44 8.10 11.90 -1.76
CA PRO A 44 9.09 11.48 -2.73
C PRO A 44 8.49 11.40 -4.14
N ALA A 45 9.34 11.38 -5.16
CA ALA A 45 8.87 11.09 -6.51
C ALA A 45 8.15 9.72 -6.55
N ALA A 46 7.00 9.68 -7.19
CA ALA A 46 6.24 8.46 -7.42
C ALA A 46 6.46 7.97 -8.86
N PHE A 47 6.25 6.67 -9.08
CA PHE A 47 6.61 6.01 -10.33
C PHE A 47 5.45 5.13 -10.81
N GLY A 48 5.16 5.18 -12.12
CA GLY A 48 4.22 4.27 -12.77
C GLY A 48 4.85 2.90 -13.07
N LEU A 49 4.03 2.01 -13.63
CA LEU A 49 4.52 0.73 -14.14
C LEU A 49 5.50 0.96 -15.29
N PRO A 50 6.71 0.38 -15.26
CA PRO A 50 7.62 0.46 -16.40
C PRO A 50 7.04 -0.31 -17.59
N ALA A 51 7.28 0.19 -18.80
CA ALA A 51 6.77 -0.42 -20.04
C ALA A 51 7.31 -1.85 -20.29
N ALA A 52 8.45 -2.19 -19.71
CA ALA A 52 9.09 -3.49 -19.87
C ALA A 52 9.64 -4.02 -18.56
N ARG A 53 9.82 -5.33 -18.50
CA ARG A 53 10.49 -6.01 -17.38
C ARG A 53 11.87 -5.42 -17.15
N GLN A 54 12.19 -5.18 -15.89
CA GLN A 54 13.52 -4.76 -15.51
C GLN A 54 14.44 -5.99 -15.35
N PRO A 55 15.76 -5.84 -15.55
CA PRO A 55 16.71 -6.89 -15.21
C PRO A 55 16.48 -7.34 -13.76
N CYS A 56 16.48 -8.65 -13.53
CA CYS A 56 16.28 -9.22 -12.21
C CYS A 56 17.53 -9.92 -11.73
N ALA A 57 18.03 -9.53 -10.55
CA ALA A 57 19.20 -10.17 -9.93
C ALA A 57 18.86 -11.55 -9.34
N GLY A 58 17.56 -11.79 -9.09
CA GLY A 58 17.08 -12.96 -8.35
C GLY A 58 17.44 -12.88 -6.87
N SER A 59 16.49 -13.10 -6.01
CA SER A 59 16.71 -13.17 -4.56
C SER A 59 16.00 -14.40 -4.02
N GLU A 60 16.73 -15.17 -3.19
CA GLU A 60 16.21 -16.36 -2.51
C GLU A 60 15.38 -16.03 -1.25
N GLN A 61 14.98 -14.76 -1.07
CA GLN A 61 14.15 -14.36 0.07
C GLN A 61 12.79 -15.09 -0.01
N PRO A 62 12.45 -15.94 0.97
CA PRO A 62 11.18 -16.67 0.92
C PRO A 62 9.99 -15.76 1.14
N LEU A 63 8.81 -16.18 0.69
CA LEU A 63 7.56 -15.61 1.15
C LEU A 63 7.32 -16.02 2.62
N VAL A 64 6.97 -15.05 3.44
CA VAL A 64 6.62 -15.22 4.85
C VAL A 64 5.29 -14.57 5.14
N GLU A 65 4.53 -15.15 6.06
CA GLU A 65 3.27 -14.56 6.52
C GLU A 65 3.53 -13.34 7.41
N MET A 66 2.79 -12.26 7.14
CA MET A 66 2.80 -11.07 8.00
C MET A 66 2.18 -11.41 9.36
N ARG A 67 2.91 -11.15 10.46
CA ARG A 67 2.44 -11.50 11.82
C ARG A 67 2.61 -10.38 12.85
N ASP A 68 3.49 -9.43 12.59
CA ASP A 68 3.89 -8.40 13.54
C ASP A 68 3.40 -7.00 13.13
N ILE A 69 2.62 -6.90 12.06
CA ILE A 69 1.93 -5.71 11.58
C ILE A 69 0.46 -6.06 11.41
N ASP A 70 -0.42 -5.12 11.68
CA ASP A 70 -1.86 -5.32 11.55
C ASP A 70 -2.24 -5.56 10.08
N VAL A 71 -3.17 -6.47 9.86
CA VAL A 71 -3.64 -6.88 8.55
C VAL A 71 -5.16 -6.73 8.48
N LEU A 72 -5.63 -6.12 7.40
CA LEU A 72 -7.02 -6.07 7.00
C LEU A 72 -7.09 -6.58 5.55
N ASP A 73 -7.42 -7.86 5.32
CA ASP A 73 -7.57 -8.38 3.96
C ASP A 73 -8.73 -7.67 3.26
N ALA A 74 -8.39 -6.59 2.55
CA ALA A 74 -9.38 -5.74 1.91
C ALA A 74 -10.23 -6.51 0.89
N TYR A 75 -9.63 -7.40 0.12
CA TYR A 75 -10.35 -8.15 -0.91
C TYR A 75 -11.25 -9.25 -0.33
N GLU A 76 -10.92 -9.81 0.84
CA GLU A 76 -11.83 -10.69 1.58
C GLU A 76 -13.04 -9.89 2.08
N VAL A 77 -12.80 -8.77 2.76
CA VAL A 77 -13.88 -7.92 3.30
C VAL A 77 -14.80 -7.39 2.20
N LEU A 78 -14.25 -7.03 1.05
CA LEU A 78 -15.02 -6.59 -0.12
C LEU A 78 -15.69 -7.75 -0.90
N GLY A 79 -15.47 -9.00 -0.50
CA GLY A 79 -16.01 -10.17 -1.19
C GLY A 79 -15.44 -10.40 -2.60
N ILE A 80 -14.24 -9.88 -2.86
CA ILE A 80 -13.57 -9.95 -4.16
C ILE A 80 -12.72 -11.22 -4.27
N LEU A 81 -11.96 -11.55 -3.25
CA LEU A 81 -11.18 -12.78 -3.14
C LEU A 81 -11.57 -13.55 -1.87
N PRO A 82 -11.34 -14.85 -1.81
CA PRO A 82 -11.49 -15.61 -0.56
C PRO A 82 -10.43 -15.17 0.45
N ALA A 83 -10.68 -15.46 1.73
CA ALA A 83 -9.70 -15.29 2.81
C ALA A 83 -8.35 -15.93 2.46
N ARG A 84 -7.27 -15.19 2.66
CA ARG A 84 -5.90 -15.61 2.32
C ARG A 84 -4.90 -15.16 3.36
N ARG A 85 -3.72 -15.76 3.34
CA ARG A 85 -2.61 -15.30 4.16
C ARG A 85 -1.93 -14.11 3.48
N MET A 86 -1.73 -13.03 4.23
CA MET A 86 -0.93 -11.90 3.74
C MET A 86 0.55 -12.28 3.75
N MET A 87 1.07 -12.61 2.58
CA MET A 87 2.44 -13.05 2.38
C MET A 87 3.28 -11.96 1.74
N VAL A 88 4.54 -11.82 2.15
CA VAL A 88 5.53 -10.92 1.54
C VAL A 88 6.89 -11.60 1.53
N ARG A 89 7.86 -11.08 0.75
CA ARG A 89 9.26 -11.50 0.89
C ARG A 89 9.77 -11.20 2.29
N SER A 90 10.60 -12.06 2.84
CA SER A 90 11.07 -11.95 4.24
C SER A 90 11.82 -10.64 4.54
N ASP A 91 12.50 -10.07 3.55
CA ASP A 91 13.12 -8.74 3.66
C ASP A 91 12.06 -7.61 3.69
N VAL A 92 11.02 -7.73 2.90
CA VAL A 92 9.88 -6.80 2.89
C VAL A 92 9.21 -6.76 4.26
N ALA A 93 8.96 -7.92 4.89
CA ALA A 93 8.42 -7.98 6.25
C ALA A 93 9.29 -7.21 7.27
N LYS A 94 10.61 -7.39 7.22
CA LYS A 94 11.56 -6.66 8.09
C LYS A 94 11.51 -5.16 7.86
N ARG A 95 11.41 -4.72 6.61
CA ARG A 95 11.33 -3.31 6.23
C ARG A 95 10.05 -2.65 6.71
N LEU A 96 8.92 -3.35 6.63
CA LEU A 96 7.65 -2.85 7.15
C LEU A 96 7.71 -2.64 8.67
N LEU A 97 8.36 -3.55 9.41
CA LEU A 97 8.61 -3.36 10.84
C LEU A 97 9.51 -2.15 11.15
N LEU A 98 10.50 -1.87 10.28
CA LEU A 98 11.31 -0.65 10.40
C LEU A 98 10.47 0.60 10.16
N ALA A 99 9.62 0.60 9.14
CA ALA A 99 8.71 1.72 8.85
C ALA A 99 7.77 1.99 10.02
N GLU A 100 7.15 0.95 10.58
CA GLU A 100 6.24 1.09 11.71
C GLU A 100 6.91 1.72 12.94
N ARG A 101 8.17 1.36 13.22
CA ARG A 101 8.94 1.94 14.33
C ARG A 101 9.26 3.42 14.18
N LEU A 102 9.16 3.98 12.98
CA LEU A 102 9.34 5.41 12.71
C LEU A 102 8.08 6.23 13.00
N LEU A 103 6.94 5.56 13.17
CA LEU A 103 5.68 6.22 13.47
C LEU A 103 5.60 6.59 14.97
N PRO A 104 5.04 7.76 15.30
CA PRO A 104 4.85 8.14 16.69
C PRO A 104 3.73 7.34 17.35
N SER A 105 3.73 7.34 18.67
CA SER A 105 2.73 6.65 19.49
C SER A 105 1.30 7.00 19.08
N GLY A 106 0.47 5.98 18.94
CA GLY A 106 -0.92 6.05 18.49
C GLY A 106 -1.09 5.82 16.99
N PHE A 107 -0.02 5.97 16.20
CA PHE A 107 -0.01 5.55 14.79
C PHE A 107 0.57 4.14 14.63
N GLY A 108 0.09 3.43 13.62
CA GLY A 108 0.57 2.13 13.18
C GLY A 108 0.42 1.98 11.68
N LEU A 109 0.82 0.82 11.15
CA LEU A 109 0.60 0.41 9.77
C LEU A 109 -0.46 -0.69 9.71
N VAL A 110 -1.26 -0.66 8.66
CA VAL A 110 -2.19 -1.76 8.32
C VAL A 110 -1.92 -2.20 6.89
N VAL A 111 -1.68 -3.49 6.70
CA VAL A 111 -1.56 -4.11 5.38
C VAL A 111 -2.95 -4.42 4.85
N LEU A 112 -3.30 -3.86 3.70
CA LEU A 112 -4.59 -4.04 3.02
C LEU A 112 -4.53 -5.14 1.97
N ASP A 113 -3.37 -5.28 1.31
CA ASP A 113 -3.06 -6.30 0.32
C ASP A 113 -1.55 -6.53 0.22
N ALA A 114 -1.16 -7.76 -0.16
CA ALA A 114 0.24 -8.14 -0.25
C ALA A 114 0.48 -9.05 -1.48
N TRP A 115 1.23 -10.15 -1.32
CA TRP A 115 1.45 -11.10 -2.42
C TRP A 115 0.15 -11.70 -2.92
N ARG A 116 0.04 -11.76 -4.23
CA ARG A 116 -1.02 -12.44 -4.97
C ARG A 116 -0.40 -13.53 -5.85
N SER A 117 -0.95 -14.71 -5.81
CA SER A 117 -0.60 -15.73 -6.82
C SER A 117 -0.96 -15.22 -8.22
N PRO A 118 -0.31 -15.72 -9.29
CA PRO A 118 -0.71 -15.38 -10.66
C PRO A 118 -2.19 -15.64 -10.96
N VAL A 119 -2.78 -16.66 -10.31
CA VAL A 119 -4.21 -16.99 -10.46
C VAL A 119 -5.10 -15.91 -9.83
N GLU A 120 -4.79 -15.46 -8.62
CA GLU A 120 -5.51 -14.36 -7.95
C GLU A 120 -5.37 -13.05 -8.71
N GLN A 121 -4.16 -12.74 -9.20
CA GLN A 121 -3.91 -11.57 -10.03
C GLN A 121 -4.77 -11.61 -11.31
N GLN A 122 -4.85 -12.73 -11.99
CA GLN A 122 -5.67 -12.89 -13.19
C GLN A 122 -7.17 -12.77 -12.87
N ALA A 123 -7.62 -13.26 -11.72
CA ALA A 123 -9.01 -13.12 -11.28
C ALA A 123 -9.38 -11.66 -11.04
N LEU A 124 -8.46 -10.87 -10.45
CA LEU A 124 -8.65 -9.42 -10.26
C LEU A 124 -8.71 -8.66 -11.58
N VAL A 125 -7.81 -8.95 -12.53
CA VAL A 125 -7.85 -8.37 -13.89
C VAL A 125 -9.22 -8.60 -14.53
N GLY A 126 -9.75 -9.82 -14.42
CA GLY A 126 -11.06 -10.17 -14.98
C GLY A 126 -12.25 -9.44 -14.30
N ARG A 127 -12.12 -9.08 -13.02
CA ARG A 127 -13.18 -8.38 -12.27
C ARG A 127 -13.13 -6.86 -12.43
N CYS A 128 -11.94 -6.28 -12.46
CA CYS A 128 -11.76 -4.83 -12.57
C CYS A 128 -12.07 -4.27 -13.96
N GLY A 129 -12.10 -5.14 -14.99
CA GLY A 129 -12.42 -4.78 -16.36
C GLY A 129 -11.31 -3.98 -17.07
N GLU A 130 -11.55 -3.70 -18.38
CA GLU A 130 -10.57 -3.04 -19.24
C GLU A 130 -10.16 -1.64 -18.73
N ARG A 131 -11.09 -0.86 -18.18
CA ARG A 131 -10.79 0.49 -17.66
C ARG A 131 -9.72 0.52 -16.57
N ALA A 132 -9.70 -0.48 -15.70
CA ALA A 132 -8.70 -0.56 -14.64
C ALA A 132 -7.34 -0.99 -15.19
N ALA A 133 -7.32 -1.87 -16.20
CA ALA A 133 -6.11 -2.28 -16.89
C ALA A 133 -5.50 -1.13 -17.69
N ASP A 134 -6.31 -0.38 -18.46
CA ASP A 134 -5.89 0.76 -19.27
C ASP A 134 -5.26 1.88 -18.44
N ARG A 135 -5.72 2.08 -17.21
CA ARG A 135 -5.17 3.06 -16.26
C ARG A 135 -4.00 2.51 -15.40
N GLY A 136 -3.53 1.30 -15.66
CA GLY A 136 -2.44 0.68 -14.89
C GLY A 136 -2.83 0.27 -13.46
N PHE A 137 -4.13 0.26 -13.13
CA PHE A 137 -4.58 -0.15 -11.78
C PHE A 137 -4.38 -1.63 -11.50
N VAL A 138 -4.43 -2.47 -12.53
CA VAL A 138 -4.17 -3.92 -12.40
C VAL A 138 -3.32 -4.38 -13.58
N ALA A 139 -2.08 -4.77 -13.32
CA ALA A 139 -1.18 -5.29 -14.35
C ALA A 139 -1.57 -6.71 -14.77
N PRO A 140 -1.67 -7.02 -16.09
CA PRO A 140 -1.94 -8.37 -16.55
C PRO A 140 -0.76 -9.31 -16.27
N VAL A 141 -1.05 -10.59 -16.03
CA VAL A 141 -0.01 -11.62 -15.76
C VAL A 141 0.73 -12.02 -17.04
N SER A 142 0.10 -11.91 -18.19
CA SER A 142 0.63 -12.33 -19.50
C SER A 142 1.16 -11.15 -20.32
N GLY A 143 2.27 -11.37 -21.03
CA GLY A 143 2.88 -10.40 -21.93
C GLY A 143 4.34 -10.09 -21.60
N ASP A 144 4.97 -9.29 -22.47
CA ASP A 144 6.36 -8.85 -22.32
C ASP A 144 6.51 -7.58 -21.46
N GLY A 145 5.39 -7.11 -20.84
CA GLY A 145 5.36 -5.98 -19.92
C GLY A 145 6.06 -6.25 -18.59
N CYS A 146 6.03 -5.28 -17.68
CA CYS A 146 6.55 -5.45 -16.33
C CYS A 146 5.86 -6.63 -15.61
N ARG A 147 6.55 -7.21 -14.63
CA ARG A 147 5.94 -8.19 -13.73
C ARG A 147 4.81 -7.52 -12.96
N PRO A 148 3.64 -8.15 -12.81
CA PRO A 148 2.62 -7.61 -11.91
C PRO A 148 3.19 -7.48 -10.50
N PRO A 149 3.27 -6.26 -9.92
CA PRO A 149 4.06 -6.01 -8.71
C PRO A 149 3.74 -6.96 -7.56
N HIS A 150 2.45 -7.15 -7.23
CA HIS A 150 2.04 -8.05 -6.14
C HIS A 150 2.44 -9.51 -6.33
N THR A 151 2.62 -10.00 -7.58
CA THR A 151 3.02 -11.39 -7.82
C THR A 151 4.47 -11.67 -7.45
N THR A 152 5.27 -10.65 -7.20
CA THR A 152 6.67 -10.78 -6.80
C THR A 152 6.85 -10.98 -5.29
N GLY A 153 5.85 -10.58 -4.49
CA GLY A 153 5.93 -10.50 -3.03
C GLY A 153 6.76 -9.31 -2.51
N GLY A 154 7.18 -8.41 -3.42
CA GLY A 154 7.91 -7.19 -3.11
C GLY A 154 7.01 -5.98 -2.87
N THR A 155 5.75 -6.09 -3.25
CA THR A 155 4.76 -5.01 -3.23
C THR A 155 3.71 -5.23 -2.17
N VAL A 156 3.28 -4.13 -1.56
CA VAL A 156 2.23 -4.11 -0.53
C VAL A 156 1.32 -2.90 -0.71
N ASP A 157 0.05 -3.08 -0.45
CA ASP A 157 -0.90 -2.00 -0.26
C ASP A 157 -1.08 -1.76 1.25
N LEU A 158 -0.86 -0.53 1.68
CA LEU A 158 -0.76 -0.13 3.09
C LEU A 158 -1.58 1.10 3.39
N THR A 159 -1.98 1.25 4.66
CA THR A 159 -2.40 2.53 5.21
C THR A 159 -1.84 2.76 6.60
N LEU A 160 -1.99 4.01 7.09
CA LEU A 160 -1.81 4.31 8.51
C LEU A 160 -3.01 3.84 9.31
N SER A 161 -2.78 3.48 10.57
CA SER A 161 -3.84 3.42 11.57
C SER A 161 -3.66 4.52 12.61
N TRP A 162 -4.76 4.91 13.23
CA TRP A 162 -4.81 5.72 14.44
C TRP A 162 -5.57 4.97 15.52
N LEU A 163 -4.89 4.63 16.62
CA LEU A 163 -5.45 3.80 17.71
C LEU A 163 -6.11 2.53 17.14
N ASP A 164 -5.36 1.80 16.32
CA ASP A 164 -5.72 0.55 15.66
C ASP A 164 -6.87 0.67 14.61
N GLN A 165 -7.32 1.89 14.28
CA GLN A 165 -8.30 2.13 13.22
C GLN A 165 -7.61 2.49 11.91
N PRO A 166 -7.79 1.72 10.81
CA PRO A 166 -7.18 2.00 9.53
C PRO A 166 -7.77 3.27 8.90
N LEU A 167 -6.91 4.16 8.40
CA LEU A 167 -7.28 5.49 7.91
C LEU A 167 -7.40 5.53 6.39
N ALA A 168 -8.44 6.20 5.90
CA ALA A 168 -8.48 6.69 4.53
C ALA A 168 -7.60 7.94 4.44
N LEU A 169 -6.67 7.94 3.50
CA LEU A 169 -5.80 9.10 3.28
C LEU A 169 -6.29 9.97 2.11
N GLY A 170 -7.56 10.38 2.16
CA GLY A 170 -8.24 11.22 1.19
C GLY A 170 -9.20 10.47 0.27
N THR A 171 -8.98 9.19 0.03
CA THR A 171 -9.92 8.27 -0.62
C THR A 171 -9.97 6.97 0.16
N ASP A 172 -11.01 6.18 -0.05
CA ASP A 172 -11.01 4.79 0.40
C ASP A 172 -10.04 3.93 -0.42
N TYR A 173 -9.76 2.73 0.04
CA TYR A 173 -8.93 1.75 -0.67
C TYR A 173 -9.57 1.37 -2.02
N ASP A 174 -8.73 1.15 -3.01
CA ASP A 174 -9.10 0.78 -4.38
C ASP A 174 -10.04 1.80 -5.07
N SER A 175 -10.05 3.06 -4.61
CA SER A 175 -10.71 4.15 -5.31
C SER A 175 -10.04 4.41 -6.67
N PHE A 176 -10.87 4.60 -7.70
CA PHE A 176 -10.41 4.96 -9.06
C PHE A 176 -10.52 6.46 -9.34
N GLU A 177 -10.76 7.28 -8.29
CA GLU A 177 -10.85 8.73 -8.39
C GLU A 177 -9.45 9.36 -8.52
N GLU A 178 -9.38 10.59 -9.03
CA GLU A 178 -8.11 11.33 -9.20
C GLU A 178 -7.40 11.58 -7.85
N ASP A 179 -8.18 11.73 -6.77
CA ASP A 179 -7.67 11.90 -5.42
C ASP A 179 -6.93 10.66 -4.87
N ALA A 180 -7.04 9.50 -5.55
CA ALA A 180 -6.25 8.31 -5.23
C ALA A 180 -4.76 8.47 -5.59
N ALA A 181 -4.44 9.33 -6.57
CA ALA A 181 -3.05 9.57 -6.97
C ALA A 181 -2.19 10.05 -5.77
N THR A 182 -0.97 9.54 -5.68
CA THR A 182 -0.07 9.76 -4.53
C THR A 182 0.11 11.24 -4.19
N HIS A 183 0.24 12.11 -5.21
CA HIS A 183 0.48 13.56 -5.03
C HIS A 183 -0.80 14.41 -5.09
N ALA A 184 -2.00 13.83 -5.15
CA ALA A 184 -3.24 14.59 -5.35
C ALA A 184 -3.43 15.71 -4.30
N PHE A 185 -3.05 15.47 -3.05
CA PHE A 185 -3.21 16.43 -1.96
C PHE A 185 -2.03 17.40 -1.76
N GLU A 186 -1.02 17.38 -2.63
CA GLU A 186 0.05 18.39 -2.64
C GLU A 186 -0.36 19.72 -3.31
N GLN A 187 -1.51 19.75 -3.99
CA GLN A 187 -2.02 20.94 -4.67
C GLN A 187 -2.47 22.03 -3.68
N PRO A 188 -2.32 23.32 -4.05
CA PRO A 188 -2.87 24.42 -3.26
C PRO A 188 -4.38 24.25 -3.02
N GLY A 189 -4.82 24.45 -1.77
CA GLY A 189 -6.24 24.33 -1.40
C GLY A 189 -6.70 22.92 -1.04
N ALA A 190 -5.87 21.87 -1.24
CA ALA A 190 -6.17 20.53 -0.80
C ALA A 190 -6.25 20.42 0.74
N ASP A 191 -6.93 19.39 1.23
CA ASP A 191 -7.06 19.12 2.66
C ASP A 191 -5.70 18.96 3.33
N VAL A 192 -5.44 19.83 4.30
CA VAL A 192 -4.16 19.90 5.03
C VAL A 192 -3.92 18.65 5.86
N ARG A 193 -4.97 18.07 6.47
CA ARG A 193 -4.88 16.87 7.30
C ARG A 193 -4.45 15.67 6.45
N VAL A 194 -5.12 15.46 5.33
CA VAL A 194 -4.80 14.38 4.39
C VAL A 194 -3.37 14.54 3.86
N ARG A 195 -3.00 15.75 3.44
CA ARG A 195 -1.64 16.05 2.99
C ARG A 195 -0.58 15.71 4.04
N LEU A 196 -0.80 16.12 5.29
CA LEU A 196 0.13 15.83 6.39
C LEU A 196 0.23 14.33 6.67
N LEU A 197 -0.91 13.63 6.72
CA LEU A 197 -0.91 12.18 6.92
C LEU A 197 -0.20 11.44 5.78
N ARG A 198 -0.45 11.80 4.50
CA ARG A 198 0.27 11.22 3.35
C ARG A 198 1.77 11.46 3.43
N ARG A 199 2.21 12.66 3.80
CA ARG A 199 3.65 12.96 3.97
C ARG A 199 4.28 12.14 5.09
N GLY A 200 3.63 12.05 6.24
CA GLY A 200 4.11 11.25 7.37
C GLY A 200 4.18 9.75 7.02
N PHE A 201 3.15 9.24 6.37
CA PHE A 201 3.10 7.87 5.88
C PHE A 201 4.24 7.60 4.89
N ALA A 202 4.36 8.43 3.86
CA ALA A 202 5.40 8.29 2.85
C ALA A 202 6.82 8.38 3.44
N TYR A 203 7.03 9.25 4.42
CA TYR A 203 8.32 9.34 5.11
C TYR A 203 8.70 8.02 5.76
N ALA A 204 7.80 7.42 6.54
CA ALA A 204 8.09 6.17 7.23
C ALA A 204 8.37 5.01 6.25
N ILE A 205 7.55 4.88 5.21
CA ILE A 205 7.68 3.79 4.24
C ILE A 205 8.91 3.97 3.34
N SER A 206 9.17 5.20 2.85
CA SER A 206 10.35 5.47 2.01
C SER A 206 11.66 5.32 2.80
N ALA A 207 11.69 5.71 4.08
CA ALA A 207 12.86 5.50 4.93
C ALA A 207 13.20 4.01 5.13
N ALA A 208 12.21 3.12 4.98
CA ALA A 208 12.41 1.68 4.96
C ALA A 208 12.80 1.13 3.58
N GLY A 209 12.92 1.98 2.55
CA GLY A 209 13.43 1.63 1.22
C GLY A 209 12.37 1.24 0.21
N PHE A 210 11.10 1.57 0.44
CA PHE A 210 10.04 1.43 -0.54
C PHE A 210 9.94 2.66 -1.43
N VAL A 211 9.37 2.48 -2.62
CA VAL A 211 9.03 3.54 -3.55
C VAL A 211 7.51 3.59 -3.76
N PRO A 212 6.91 4.79 -3.84
CA PRO A 212 5.48 4.93 -4.06
C PRO A 212 5.11 4.75 -5.52
N TYR A 213 3.92 4.23 -5.76
CA TYR A 213 3.26 4.22 -7.05
C TYR A 213 2.52 5.55 -7.29
N ASP A 214 2.52 6.08 -8.51
CA ASP A 214 1.97 7.42 -8.78
C ASP A 214 0.43 7.49 -8.71
N GLU A 215 -0.28 6.48 -9.21
CA GLU A 215 -1.75 6.47 -9.29
C GLU A 215 -2.46 6.06 -7.99
N LYS A 216 -1.71 5.55 -6.98
CA LYS A 216 -2.29 4.95 -5.78
C LYS A 216 -1.48 5.26 -4.53
N TRP A 217 -2.00 6.06 -3.62
CA TRP A 217 -1.30 6.44 -2.38
C TRP A 217 -1.00 5.26 -1.44
N TRP A 218 -1.74 4.16 -1.54
CA TRP A 218 -1.57 2.97 -0.70
C TRP A 218 -0.53 1.98 -1.23
N HIS A 219 -0.15 2.06 -2.51
CA HIS A 219 0.68 1.07 -3.21
C HIS A 219 2.18 1.38 -3.12
N TRP A 220 2.94 0.47 -2.55
CA TRP A 220 4.35 0.65 -2.24
C TRP A 220 5.17 -0.55 -2.70
N SER A 221 6.23 -0.29 -3.45
CA SER A 221 7.09 -1.27 -4.10
C SER A 221 8.47 -1.36 -3.46
N HIS A 222 8.98 -2.59 -3.28
CA HIS A 222 10.37 -2.85 -2.94
C HIS A 222 10.87 -4.08 -3.68
N GLY A 223 11.95 -3.93 -4.47
CA GLY A 223 12.61 -5.05 -5.16
C GLY A 223 11.86 -5.62 -6.37
N ASP A 224 10.73 -5.07 -6.75
CA ASP A 224 9.99 -5.37 -7.98
C ASP A 224 10.44 -4.49 -9.16
N ASP A 225 9.73 -4.54 -10.29
CA ASP A 225 10.07 -3.76 -11.47
C ASP A 225 9.88 -2.24 -11.28
N VAL A 226 8.89 -1.81 -10.48
CA VAL A 226 8.67 -0.39 -10.17
C VAL A 226 9.83 0.15 -9.33
N TRP A 227 10.21 -0.58 -8.29
CA TRP A 227 11.36 -0.23 -7.46
C TRP A 227 12.67 -0.21 -8.28
N ALA A 228 12.87 -1.19 -9.15
CA ALA A 228 14.04 -1.26 -10.01
C ALA A 228 14.14 -0.04 -10.95
N HIS A 229 13.01 0.31 -11.57
CA HIS A 229 12.91 1.49 -12.44
C HIS A 229 13.21 2.78 -11.66
N ALA A 230 12.62 2.94 -10.48
CA ALA A 230 12.79 4.12 -9.65
C ALA A 230 14.22 4.30 -9.11
N THR A 231 14.90 3.19 -8.79
CA THR A 231 16.22 3.23 -8.17
C THR A 231 17.38 3.09 -9.16
N GLY A 232 17.12 2.71 -10.41
CA GLY A 232 18.12 2.36 -11.41
C GLY A 232 18.90 1.08 -11.07
N ARG A 233 18.36 0.21 -10.20
CA ARG A 233 18.96 -1.06 -9.80
C ARG A 233 18.21 -2.22 -10.43
N PRO A 234 18.82 -3.40 -10.59
CA PRO A 234 18.07 -4.61 -10.98
C PRO A 234 16.98 -4.93 -9.96
N ALA A 235 15.84 -5.44 -10.44
CA ALA A 235 14.82 -6.00 -9.56
C ALA A 235 15.40 -7.13 -8.71
N LEU A 236 14.91 -7.28 -7.49
CA LEU A 236 15.36 -8.32 -6.57
C LEU A 236 14.51 -9.58 -6.70
N TYR A 237 13.23 -9.44 -7.03
CA TYR A 237 12.25 -10.51 -6.95
C TYR A 237 11.62 -10.78 -8.30
N ASP A 238 11.51 -12.08 -8.62
CA ASP A 238 10.71 -12.57 -9.74
C ASP A 238 9.32 -13.03 -9.25
N ILE A 239 8.42 -13.31 -10.19
CA ILE A 239 7.09 -13.87 -9.93
C ILE A 239 7.22 -15.20 -9.16
N VAL A 240 6.32 -15.44 -8.20
CA VAL A 240 6.26 -16.66 -7.38
C VAL A 240 4.89 -17.29 -7.49
#